data_39e358eab6a7b2494ca2c25397515052
#
_entry.id   39e358eab6a7b2494ca2c25397515052
#
_cell.length_a   1.000
_cell.length_b   1.000
_cell.length_c   1.000
_cell.angle_alpha   90.00
_cell.angle_beta   90.00
_cell.angle_gamma   90.00
#
_symmetry.space_group_name_H-M   'P 1'
#
loop_
_entity.id
_entity.type
_entity.pdbx_description
1 polymer ?
#
loop_
_entity_poly.entity_id
_entity_poly.type
_entity_poly.pdbx_seq_one_letter_code
_entity_poly.pdbx_strand_id
1 'polypeptide(L)'
;MRKLVLPLAFAAASASISTPSTAQQAAATPPPPPVTGNITLASEYRFRGIDQTFGKPAIQGGFDYSHASGIYLGNWNSNVSQGAGYPGGNIEMDFYGGYKHAFGDFGLDAGFIYYYYPGTDPKIDNKEVYIGGSWKFLSVKWFYSLADYFKVKGDNGADTKGTNYLDLALNYDVGSGWGVVAHWGHTDFKNLNNGSYNDWKLGVTKDLAGWVFGAAYVGTDAKGDCATGQLYCFSNGNPLALKTRDAGRDTVVLSVGKTF
;
A
#
# COMPACT_ATOMS: atom_id res chain seq x y z
N MET A 1 16.51 32.46 -5.81
CA MET A 1 16.36 30.97 -5.84
C MET A 1 15.08 30.62 -5.08
N ARG A 2 13.97 30.51 -5.78
CA ARG A 2 12.69 30.08 -5.16
C ARG A 2 12.66 28.56 -5.18
N LYS A 3 12.73 27.94 -4.01
CA LYS A 3 12.61 26.49 -3.83
C LYS A 3 11.18 26.06 -4.15
N LEU A 4 11.02 25.25 -5.18
CA LEU A 4 9.75 24.56 -5.46
C LEU A 4 9.54 23.48 -4.40
N VAL A 5 8.50 23.65 -3.59
CA VAL A 5 8.02 22.60 -2.67
C VAL A 5 7.09 21.71 -3.48
N LEU A 6 7.56 20.50 -3.82
CA LEU A 6 6.70 19.46 -4.40
C LEU A 6 5.79 18.90 -3.29
N PRO A 7 4.47 18.78 -3.51
CA PRO A 7 3.62 18.00 -2.61
C PRO A 7 3.94 16.52 -2.79
N LEU A 8 4.60 15.90 -1.79
CA LEU A 8 4.66 14.45 -1.68
C LEU A 8 3.25 13.95 -1.33
N ALA A 9 2.58 13.38 -2.31
CA ALA A 9 1.38 12.61 -2.06
C ALA A 9 1.80 11.24 -1.48
N PHE A 10 1.68 11.07 -0.17
CA PHE A 10 1.78 9.77 0.47
C PHE A 10 0.41 9.11 0.41
N ALA A 11 0.23 8.23 -0.54
CA ALA A 11 -0.91 7.33 -0.53
C ALA A 11 -0.68 6.21 0.50
N ALA A 12 -1.73 5.83 1.19
CA ALA A 12 -1.73 4.65 2.04
C ALA A 12 -1.28 3.42 1.26
N ALA A 13 -0.32 2.75 1.80
CA ALA A 13 0.11 1.35 1.66
C ALA A 13 -0.24 0.59 0.37
N SER A 14 -0.07 1.16 -0.76
CA SER A 14 0.02 0.43 -2.02
C SER A 14 0.90 1.23 -2.96
N ALA A 15 1.70 0.58 -3.75
CA ALA A 15 2.72 1.16 -4.61
C ALA A 15 2.16 2.25 -5.54
N SER A 16 1.80 3.41 -4.98
CA SER A 16 1.55 4.60 -5.77
C SER A 16 2.90 5.10 -6.23
N ILE A 17 3.20 4.89 -7.49
CA ILE A 17 4.37 5.42 -8.15
C ILE A 17 4.14 6.91 -8.32
N SER A 18 4.65 7.71 -7.37
CA SER A 18 4.66 9.17 -7.52
C SER A 18 5.63 9.55 -8.63
N THR A 19 5.15 10.24 -9.65
CA THR A 19 5.99 10.77 -10.73
C THR A 19 6.88 11.89 -10.19
N PRO A 20 8.22 11.84 -10.39
CA PRO A 20 9.09 12.97 -10.14
C PRO A 20 8.83 14.05 -11.20
N SER A 21 8.56 15.27 -10.76
CA SER A 21 8.46 16.42 -11.64
C SER A 21 9.85 16.99 -11.91
N THR A 22 10.29 16.98 -13.16
CA THR A 22 11.55 17.59 -13.60
C THR A 22 11.51 19.10 -13.42
N ALA A 23 12.55 19.65 -12.79
CA ALA A 23 12.77 21.08 -12.72
C ALA A 23 13.18 21.64 -14.08
N GLN A 24 12.23 22.13 -14.85
CA GLN A 24 12.47 23.01 -15.99
C GLN A 24 11.86 24.36 -15.68
N GLN A 25 12.68 25.40 -15.73
CA GLN A 25 12.27 26.78 -15.53
C GLN A 25 11.38 27.21 -16.71
N ALA A 26 10.07 27.05 -16.54
CA ALA A 26 9.04 27.57 -17.41
C ALA A 26 7.98 28.25 -16.55
N ALA A 27 7.20 29.17 -17.14
CA ALA A 27 6.13 29.96 -16.53
C ALA A 27 5.41 29.21 -15.39
N ALA A 28 5.08 29.94 -14.30
CA ALA A 28 4.47 29.38 -13.08
C ALA A 28 3.42 28.33 -13.45
N THR A 29 3.74 27.05 -13.25
CA THR A 29 2.78 25.97 -13.43
C THR A 29 1.59 26.22 -12.51
N PRO A 30 0.35 26.12 -13.00
CA PRO A 30 -0.82 26.26 -12.16
C PRO A 30 -0.71 25.24 -11.01
N PRO A 31 -1.22 25.58 -9.81
CA PRO A 31 -1.23 24.62 -8.71
C PRO A 31 -1.93 23.35 -9.17
N PRO A 32 -1.49 22.16 -8.72
CA PRO A 32 -2.15 20.92 -9.10
C PRO A 32 -3.64 20.99 -8.75
N PRO A 33 -4.50 20.37 -9.55
CA PRO A 33 -5.94 20.38 -9.27
C PRO A 33 -6.17 19.80 -7.85
N PRO A 34 -7.16 20.32 -7.11
CA PRO A 34 -7.44 19.84 -5.76
C PRO A 34 -7.89 18.37 -5.74
N VAL A 35 -8.32 17.83 -6.87
CA VAL A 35 -8.68 16.42 -7.05
C VAL A 35 -7.78 15.82 -8.12
N THR A 36 -7.18 14.67 -7.81
CA THR A 36 -6.40 13.86 -8.74
C THR A 36 -6.98 12.45 -8.80
N GLY A 37 -6.96 11.84 -9.98
CA GLY A 37 -7.29 10.44 -10.18
C GLY A 37 -6.05 9.63 -10.55
N ASN A 38 -6.06 8.34 -10.25
CA ASN A 38 -4.99 7.44 -10.66
C ASN A 38 -5.54 6.07 -11.07
N ILE A 39 -4.79 5.37 -11.92
CA ILE A 39 -5.04 3.98 -12.30
C ILE A 39 -3.71 3.25 -12.43
N THR A 40 -3.67 1.99 -12.01
CA THR A 40 -2.51 1.11 -12.14
C THR A 40 -2.97 -0.30 -12.53
N LEU A 41 -2.28 -0.91 -13.47
CA LEU A 41 -2.32 -2.34 -13.74
C LEU A 41 -1.07 -2.96 -13.14
N ALA A 42 -1.23 -4.02 -12.35
CA ALA A 42 -0.12 -4.75 -11.75
C ALA A 42 -0.23 -6.25 -12.05
N SER A 43 0.89 -6.95 -12.12
CA SER A 43 0.92 -8.41 -12.33
C SER A 43 0.32 -9.17 -11.15
N GLU A 44 0.39 -8.62 -9.95
CA GLU A 44 -0.33 -9.06 -8.74
C GLU A 44 -0.37 -7.91 -7.71
N TYR A 45 -1.29 -7.99 -6.75
CA TYR A 45 -1.40 -7.01 -5.67
C TYR A 45 -0.73 -7.55 -4.40
N ARG A 46 0.16 -6.76 -3.81
CA ARG A 46 0.83 -7.04 -2.53
C ARG A 46 0.51 -5.95 -1.51
N PHE A 47 -0.14 -6.34 -0.42
CA PHE A 47 -0.40 -5.48 0.74
C PHE A 47 0.55 -5.87 1.87
N ARG A 48 1.45 -4.98 2.28
CA ARG A 48 2.48 -5.28 3.27
C ARG A 48 3.21 -6.60 2.94
N GLY A 49 3.57 -6.77 1.66
CA GLY A 49 4.23 -7.97 1.13
C GLY A 49 3.32 -9.18 0.87
N ILE A 50 2.13 -9.25 1.45
CA ILE A 50 1.21 -10.41 1.35
C ILE A 50 0.34 -10.32 0.08
N ASP A 51 0.25 -11.43 -0.64
CA ASP A 51 -0.52 -11.60 -1.88
C ASP A 51 -2.04 -11.45 -1.65
N GLN A 52 -2.66 -10.48 -2.32
CA GLN A 52 -4.08 -10.15 -2.21
C GLN A 52 -4.91 -10.66 -3.40
N THR A 53 -4.26 -11.08 -4.47
CA THR A 53 -4.92 -11.51 -5.72
C THR A 53 -4.71 -12.98 -6.06
N PHE A 54 -4.11 -13.74 -5.15
CA PHE A 54 -3.74 -15.15 -5.37
C PHE A 54 -2.85 -15.32 -6.61
N GLY A 55 -1.89 -14.37 -6.81
CA GLY A 55 -0.97 -14.31 -7.94
C GLY A 55 -1.61 -13.97 -9.28
N LYS A 56 -2.75 -13.30 -9.27
CA LYS A 56 -3.43 -12.84 -10.48
C LYS A 56 -3.25 -11.33 -10.66
N PRO A 57 -3.41 -10.81 -11.89
CA PRO A 57 -3.34 -9.38 -12.15
C PRO A 57 -4.33 -8.56 -11.31
N ALA A 58 -3.90 -7.33 -10.98
CA ALA A 58 -4.71 -6.35 -10.29
C ALA A 58 -4.94 -5.11 -11.14
N ILE A 59 -6.17 -4.57 -11.07
CA ILE A 59 -6.52 -3.23 -11.51
C ILE A 59 -6.75 -2.42 -10.25
N GLN A 60 -5.99 -1.33 -10.10
CA GLN A 60 -5.97 -0.49 -8.92
C GLN A 60 -6.18 0.95 -9.31
N GLY A 61 -6.77 1.74 -8.41
CA GLY A 61 -6.92 3.17 -8.67
C GLY A 61 -7.87 3.85 -7.71
N GLY A 62 -7.91 5.17 -7.79
CA GLY A 62 -8.71 5.95 -6.87
C GLY A 62 -8.64 7.44 -7.15
N PHE A 63 -9.13 8.21 -6.17
CA PHE A 63 -9.17 9.66 -6.21
C PHE A 63 -8.68 10.24 -4.90
N ASP A 64 -7.91 11.33 -5.00
CA ASP A 64 -7.40 12.09 -3.87
C ASP A 64 -7.87 13.54 -3.97
N TYR A 65 -8.37 14.07 -2.86
CA TYR A 65 -8.62 15.50 -2.66
C TYR A 65 -7.58 16.07 -1.70
N SER A 66 -6.96 17.17 -2.08
CA SER A 66 -6.00 17.89 -1.25
C SER A 66 -6.40 19.36 -1.10
N HIS A 67 -6.62 19.80 0.14
CA HIS A 67 -6.91 21.18 0.46
C HIS A 67 -5.64 21.98 0.80
N ALA A 68 -5.63 23.27 0.50
CA ALA A 68 -4.49 24.16 0.76
C ALA A 68 -4.11 24.26 2.26
N SER A 69 -5.03 23.96 3.17
CA SER A 69 -4.75 23.90 4.62
C SER A 69 -3.90 22.70 5.04
N GLY A 70 -3.72 21.70 4.16
CA GLY A 70 -3.08 20.43 4.48
C GLY A 70 -4.05 19.28 4.74
N ILE A 71 -5.35 19.54 4.85
CA ILE A 71 -6.38 18.47 4.95
C ILE A 71 -6.44 17.74 3.61
N TYR A 72 -6.55 16.42 3.66
CA TYR A 72 -6.78 15.57 2.50
C TYR A 72 -7.79 14.46 2.79
N LEU A 73 -8.45 14.00 1.74
CA LEU A 73 -9.34 12.85 1.72
C LEU A 73 -9.02 12.03 0.46
N GLY A 74 -9.20 10.74 0.53
CA GLY A 74 -9.02 9.88 -0.63
C GLY A 74 -9.79 8.59 -0.55
N ASN A 75 -9.90 7.97 -1.72
CA ASN A 75 -10.38 6.61 -1.88
C ASN A 75 -9.44 5.89 -2.84
N TRP A 76 -9.05 4.68 -2.47
CA TRP A 76 -8.28 3.78 -3.33
C TRP A 76 -8.98 2.43 -3.40
N ASN A 77 -8.88 1.74 -4.53
CA ASN A 77 -9.57 0.48 -4.76
C ASN A 77 -8.67 -0.49 -5.52
N SER A 78 -8.88 -1.78 -5.28
CA SER A 78 -8.25 -2.89 -6.01
C SER A 78 -9.17 -4.09 -6.08
N ASN A 79 -9.08 -4.87 -7.14
CA ASN A 79 -9.62 -6.21 -7.06
C ASN A 79 -8.77 -7.06 -6.11
N VAL A 80 -9.43 -7.95 -5.38
CA VAL A 80 -8.84 -8.98 -4.52
C VAL A 80 -9.36 -10.36 -4.92
N SER A 81 -8.79 -11.42 -4.37
CA SER A 81 -9.20 -12.80 -4.70
C SER A 81 -9.74 -13.53 -3.47
N GLN A 82 -10.81 -14.25 -3.61
CA GLN A 82 -11.31 -15.14 -2.56
C GLN A 82 -10.21 -16.07 -2.04
N GLY A 83 -9.32 -16.55 -2.94
CA GLY A 83 -8.19 -17.39 -2.57
C GLY A 83 -7.09 -16.65 -1.77
N ALA A 84 -7.16 -15.34 -1.63
CA ALA A 84 -6.26 -14.55 -0.82
C ALA A 84 -6.87 -14.13 0.55
N GLY A 85 -7.89 -14.85 1.02
CA GLY A 85 -8.49 -14.60 2.33
C GLY A 85 -9.74 -13.72 2.30
N TYR A 86 -10.37 -13.51 1.13
CA TYR A 86 -11.56 -12.64 0.96
C TYR A 86 -12.81 -13.45 0.57
N PRO A 87 -13.38 -14.28 1.48
CA PRO A 87 -14.51 -15.15 1.15
C PRO A 87 -15.73 -14.31 0.71
N GLY A 88 -16.25 -14.60 -0.50
CA GLY A 88 -17.37 -13.86 -1.10
C GLY A 88 -17.02 -12.49 -1.67
N GLY A 89 -15.89 -11.89 -1.29
CA GLY A 89 -15.43 -10.59 -1.77
C GLY A 89 -14.49 -10.69 -2.97
N ASN A 90 -14.47 -9.64 -3.78
CA ASN A 90 -13.59 -9.52 -4.93
C ASN A 90 -13.04 -8.10 -5.15
N ILE A 91 -13.35 -7.18 -4.25
CA ILE A 91 -12.88 -5.80 -4.28
C ILE A 91 -12.53 -5.30 -2.88
N GLU A 92 -11.45 -4.55 -2.78
CA GLU A 92 -11.02 -3.73 -1.66
C GLU A 92 -11.31 -2.27 -1.97
N MET A 93 -11.84 -1.54 -0.99
CA MET A 93 -12.10 -0.10 -1.07
C MET A 93 -11.55 0.56 0.19
N ASP A 94 -10.54 1.38 0.03
CA ASP A 94 -9.93 2.12 1.13
C ASP A 94 -10.44 3.56 1.14
N PHE A 95 -10.93 4.01 2.28
CA PHE A 95 -11.31 5.39 2.51
C PHE A 95 -10.39 5.98 3.56
N TYR A 96 -9.69 7.04 3.21
CA TYR A 96 -8.73 7.65 4.10
C TYR A 96 -8.83 9.17 4.12
N GLY A 97 -8.32 9.75 5.19
CA GLY A 97 -8.20 11.19 5.31
C GLY A 97 -7.27 11.57 6.45
N GLY A 98 -6.76 12.76 6.38
CA GLY A 98 -5.79 13.23 7.36
C GLY A 98 -5.38 14.68 7.18
N TYR A 99 -4.30 14.99 7.85
CA TYR A 99 -3.64 16.28 7.76
C TYR A 99 -2.15 16.07 7.51
N LYS A 100 -1.62 16.75 6.49
CA LYS A 100 -0.19 16.78 6.16
C LYS A 100 0.34 18.20 6.18
N HIS A 101 1.57 18.36 6.66
CA HIS A 101 2.23 19.65 6.68
C HIS A 101 3.72 19.51 6.35
N ALA A 102 4.27 20.44 5.55
CA ALA A 102 5.66 20.42 5.14
C ALA A 102 6.44 21.62 5.76
N PHE A 103 7.63 21.34 6.28
CA PHE A 103 8.57 22.30 6.88
C PHE A 103 9.90 22.22 6.11
N GLY A 104 10.01 22.93 4.99
CA GLY A 104 11.18 22.81 4.11
C GLY A 104 11.30 21.39 3.53
N ASP A 105 12.37 20.68 3.86
CA ASP A 105 12.60 19.31 3.39
C ASP A 105 11.89 18.23 4.25
N PHE A 106 11.28 18.61 5.37
CA PHE A 106 10.57 17.71 6.28
C PHE A 106 9.06 17.78 6.06
N GLY A 107 8.40 16.64 6.17
CA GLY A 107 6.94 16.54 6.15
C GLY A 107 6.43 15.74 7.34
N LEU A 108 5.24 16.12 7.82
CA LEU A 108 4.45 15.35 8.80
C LEU A 108 3.13 14.97 8.17
N ASP A 109 2.61 13.79 8.53
CA ASP A 109 1.35 13.25 8.07
C ASP A 109 0.68 12.48 9.22
N ALA A 110 -0.59 12.76 9.49
CA ALA A 110 -1.38 12.01 10.45
C ALA A 110 -2.79 11.83 9.90
N GLY A 111 -3.35 10.64 10.06
CA GLY A 111 -4.65 10.36 9.48
C GLY A 111 -5.26 9.04 9.93
N PHE A 112 -6.32 8.71 9.24
CA PHE A 112 -7.13 7.53 9.46
C PHE A 112 -7.36 6.84 8.12
N ILE A 113 -7.47 5.50 8.12
CA ILE A 113 -7.82 4.68 6.98
C ILE A 113 -8.83 3.60 7.40
N TYR A 114 -9.84 3.38 6.54
CA TYR A 114 -10.81 2.31 6.64
C TYR A 114 -10.70 1.41 5.41
N TYR A 115 -10.24 0.18 5.63
CA TYR A 115 -10.21 -0.88 4.64
C TYR A 115 -11.57 -1.57 4.63
N TYR A 116 -12.28 -1.49 3.52
CA TYR A 116 -13.62 -2.03 3.36
C TYR A 116 -13.67 -3.05 2.21
N TYR A 117 -14.23 -4.21 2.50
CA TYR A 117 -14.34 -5.33 1.55
C TYR A 117 -15.81 -5.69 1.35
N PRO A 118 -16.53 -5.04 0.39
CA PRO A 118 -17.92 -5.35 0.12
C PRO A 118 -18.09 -6.78 -0.35
N GLY A 119 -19.14 -7.43 0.16
CA GLY A 119 -19.50 -8.79 -0.21
C GLY A 119 -18.76 -9.90 0.56
N THR A 120 -17.80 -9.56 1.45
CA THR A 120 -17.18 -10.61 2.29
C THR A 120 -18.14 -11.10 3.37
N ASP A 121 -18.17 -12.42 3.57
CA ASP A 121 -18.88 -13.07 4.65
C ASP A 121 -17.99 -14.21 5.22
N PRO A 122 -17.53 -14.13 6.47
CA PRO A 122 -17.72 -13.01 7.42
C PRO A 122 -17.04 -11.70 6.96
N LYS A 123 -17.46 -10.58 7.54
CA LYS A 123 -16.81 -9.27 7.29
C LYS A 123 -15.36 -9.27 7.77
N ILE A 124 -14.48 -8.68 6.97
CA ILE A 124 -13.04 -8.60 7.25
C ILE A 124 -12.48 -7.16 7.23
N ASP A 125 -13.34 -6.16 7.34
CA ASP A 125 -12.94 -4.75 7.37
C ASP A 125 -11.93 -4.44 8.50
N ASN A 126 -11.06 -3.44 8.27
CA ASN A 126 -10.12 -2.94 9.27
C ASN A 126 -10.13 -1.40 9.33
N LYS A 127 -9.71 -0.85 10.46
CA LYS A 127 -9.61 0.59 10.71
C LYS A 127 -8.30 0.88 11.41
N GLU A 128 -7.52 1.80 10.83
CA GLU A 128 -6.25 2.20 11.40
C GLU A 128 -6.15 3.72 11.51
N VAL A 129 -5.43 4.18 12.53
CA VAL A 129 -4.85 5.52 12.55
C VAL A 129 -3.38 5.42 12.19
N TYR A 130 -2.83 6.49 11.65
CA TYR A 130 -1.41 6.54 11.33
C TYR A 130 -0.80 7.91 11.61
N ILE A 131 0.50 7.87 11.86
CA ILE A 131 1.35 9.04 11.92
C ILE A 131 2.63 8.76 11.13
N GLY A 132 3.14 9.74 10.43
CA GLY A 132 4.35 9.60 9.64
C GLY A 132 5.15 10.87 9.51
N GLY A 133 6.39 10.69 9.12
CA GLY A 133 7.33 11.75 8.78
C GLY A 133 8.03 11.48 7.48
N SER A 134 8.50 12.52 6.81
CA SER A 134 9.33 12.42 5.62
C SER A 134 10.48 13.41 5.65
N TRP A 135 11.57 13.02 5.00
CA TRP A 135 12.72 13.89 4.78
C TRP A 135 13.29 13.62 3.39
N LYS A 136 13.14 14.58 2.50
CA LYS A 136 13.52 14.45 1.07
C LYS A 136 12.87 13.21 0.44
N PHE A 137 13.66 12.19 0.13
CA PHE A 137 13.26 10.94 -0.53
C PHE A 137 12.98 9.79 0.45
N LEU A 138 13.12 10.01 1.76
CA LEU A 138 12.87 9.03 2.81
C LEU A 138 11.55 9.31 3.52
N SER A 139 10.86 8.26 3.94
CA SER A 139 9.68 8.37 4.80
C SER A 139 9.61 7.25 5.81
N VAL A 140 8.97 7.55 6.92
CA VAL A 140 8.57 6.60 7.96
C VAL A 140 7.10 6.81 8.26
N LYS A 141 6.32 5.73 8.39
CA LYS A 141 4.93 5.80 8.82
C LYS A 141 4.63 4.64 9.76
N TRP A 142 3.87 4.92 10.79
CA TRP A 142 3.41 3.92 11.75
C TRP A 142 1.89 3.88 11.77
N PHE A 143 1.32 2.69 11.63
CA PHE A 143 -0.10 2.40 11.62
C PHE A 143 -0.50 1.62 12.86
N TYR A 144 -1.68 1.88 13.40
CA TYR A 144 -2.22 1.21 14.58
C TYR A 144 -3.68 0.83 14.35
N SER A 145 -4.00 -0.47 14.50
CA SER A 145 -5.35 -0.99 14.31
C SER A 145 -6.24 -0.69 15.50
N LEU A 146 -7.40 -0.08 15.23
CA LEU A 146 -8.37 0.35 16.25
C LEU A 146 -9.34 -0.77 16.67
N ALA A 147 -9.35 -1.88 15.94
CA ALA A 147 -10.17 -3.06 16.19
C ALA A 147 -9.34 -4.32 15.94
N ASP A 148 -9.92 -5.50 16.03
CA ASP A 148 -9.28 -6.74 15.59
C ASP A 148 -8.83 -6.60 14.14
N TYR A 149 -7.55 -6.87 13.90
CA TYR A 149 -6.88 -6.69 12.62
C TYR A 149 -7.52 -7.58 11.55
N PHE A 150 -8.22 -6.95 10.60
CA PHE A 150 -9.04 -7.63 9.59
C PHE A 150 -9.98 -8.69 10.19
N LYS A 151 -10.55 -8.43 11.38
CA LYS A 151 -11.41 -9.33 12.16
C LYS A 151 -10.78 -10.67 12.55
N VAL A 152 -9.49 -10.83 12.37
CA VAL A 152 -8.76 -12.02 12.82
C VAL A 152 -8.70 -12.01 14.34
N LYS A 153 -9.02 -13.13 14.96
CA LYS A 153 -8.78 -13.37 16.38
C LYS A 153 -7.40 -13.98 16.58
N GLY A 154 -6.76 -13.59 17.63
CA GLY A 154 -5.50 -14.16 18.09
C GLY A 154 -5.67 -15.54 18.74
N ASP A 155 -4.59 -16.04 19.30
CA ASP A 155 -4.55 -17.32 19.99
C ASP A 155 -5.57 -17.36 21.15
N ASN A 156 -6.27 -18.48 21.28
CA ASN A 156 -7.36 -18.67 22.26
C ASN A 156 -8.48 -17.64 22.16
N GLY A 157 -8.70 -17.02 20.99
CA GLY A 157 -9.76 -16.03 20.76
C GLY A 157 -9.42 -14.63 21.28
N ALA A 158 -8.16 -14.34 21.59
CA ALA A 158 -7.73 -13.04 22.07
C ALA A 158 -7.96 -11.95 21.01
N ASP A 159 -8.18 -10.72 21.47
CA ASP A 159 -8.31 -9.56 20.57
C ASP A 159 -6.95 -9.24 19.90
N THR A 160 -7.00 -8.95 18.60
CA THR A 160 -5.82 -8.51 17.84
C THR A 160 -5.79 -7.00 17.63
N LYS A 161 -6.71 -6.27 18.29
CA LYS A 161 -6.65 -4.80 18.39
C LYS A 161 -5.27 -4.36 18.88
N GLY A 162 -4.70 -3.33 18.22
CA GLY A 162 -3.36 -2.86 18.52
C GLY A 162 -2.27 -3.52 17.70
N THR A 163 -2.62 -4.45 16.78
CA THR A 163 -1.73 -4.83 15.70
C THR A 163 -1.26 -3.56 15.02
N ASN A 164 0.05 -3.45 14.79
CA ASN A 164 0.64 -2.24 14.24
C ASN A 164 1.61 -2.57 13.11
N TYR A 165 1.88 -1.57 12.29
CA TYR A 165 2.77 -1.70 11.15
C TYR A 165 3.68 -0.49 11.05
N LEU A 166 4.98 -0.75 11.00
CA LEU A 166 5.99 0.26 10.71
C LEU A 166 6.39 0.15 9.25
N ASP A 167 6.35 1.28 8.54
CA ASP A 167 6.70 1.43 7.13
C ASP A 167 7.91 2.36 7.00
N LEU A 168 8.98 1.89 6.41
CA LEU A 168 10.14 2.69 5.99
C LEU A 168 10.22 2.65 4.47
N ALA A 169 10.18 3.81 3.82
CA ALA A 169 10.22 3.86 2.37
C ALA A 169 11.25 4.85 1.84
N LEU A 170 11.78 4.54 0.66
CA LEU A 170 12.65 5.38 -0.13
C LEU A 170 12.07 5.50 -1.54
N ASN A 171 11.94 6.75 -2.02
CA ASN A 171 11.56 7.05 -3.40
C ASN A 171 12.56 8.07 -3.95
N TYR A 172 13.50 7.62 -4.78
CA TYR A 172 14.60 8.43 -5.27
C TYR A 172 14.51 8.65 -6.78
N ASP A 173 14.45 9.92 -7.18
CA ASP A 173 14.50 10.32 -8.58
C ASP A 173 15.95 10.28 -9.08
N VAL A 174 16.21 9.40 -10.03
CA VAL A 174 17.54 9.25 -10.68
C VAL A 174 17.70 10.24 -11.83
N GLY A 175 16.62 10.87 -12.26
CA GLY A 175 16.60 11.76 -13.43
C GLY A 175 16.16 11.05 -14.72
N SER A 176 15.87 11.85 -15.73
CA SER A 176 15.41 11.37 -17.05
C SER A 176 14.19 10.43 -16.97
N GLY A 177 13.32 10.62 -15.98
CA GLY A 177 12.14 9.79 -15.74
C GLY A 177 12.43 8.43 -15.10
N TRP A 178 13.66 8.14 -14.66
CA TRP A 178 13.99 6.97 -13.89
C TRP A 178 13.86 7.22 -12.39
N GLY A 179 13.32 6.25 -11.66
CA GLY A 179 13.25 6.25 -10.22
C GLY A 179 13.68 4.92 -9.62
N VAL A 180 14.14 4.98 -8.37
CA VAL A 180 14.40 3.82 -7.52
C VAL A 180 13.45 3.88 -6.34
N VAL A 181 12.80 2.76 -6.06
CA VAL A 181 11.91 2.60 -4.91
C VAL A 181 12.42 1.47 -4.03
N ALA A 182 12.48 1.72 -2.73
CA ALA A 182 12.76 0.70 -1.75
C ALA A 182 11.80 0.83 -0.57
N HIS A 183 11.53 -0.27 0.09
CA HIS A 183 10.65 -0.33 1.23
C HIS A 183 11.10 -1.45 2.16
N TRP A 184 10.96 -1.23 3.44
CA TRP A 184 11.00 -2.24 4.49
C TRP A 184 9.87 -1.97 5.48
N GLY A 185 9.14 -3.01 5.85
CA GLY A 185 8.05 -2.93 6.79
C GLY A 185 8.11 -4.01 7.86
N HIS A 186 7.48 -3.73 8.99
CA HIS A 186 7.31 -4.68 10.08
C HIS A 186 5.86 -4.67 10.58
N THR A 187 5.20 -5.82 10.48
CA THR A 187 3.90 -6.06 11.12
C THR A 187 4.14 -6.69 12.49
N ASP A 188 3.76 -5.98 13.56
CA ASP A 188 3.66 -6.55 14.92
C ASP A 188 2.21 -7.02 15.14
N PHE A 189 1.96 -8.30 14.91
CA PHE A 189 0.62 -8.89 15.01
C PHE A 189 0.31 -9.25 16.46
N LYS A 190 -0.66 -8.57 17.04
CA LYS A 190 -1.01 -8.70 18.46
C LYS A 190 -1.67 -10.05 18.74
N ASN A 191 -1.21 -10.71 19.81
CA ASN A 191 -1.81 -11.93 20.37
C ASN A 191 -1.97 -13.10 19.36
N LEU A 192 -1.17 -13.15 18.29
CA LEU A 192 -1.19 -14.22 17.31
C LEU A 192 0.22 -14.76 17.08
N ASN A 193 0.47 -16.00 17.47
CA ASN A 193 1.76 -16.67 17.26
C ASN A 193 2.05 -16.80 15.74
N ASN A 194 3.29 -16.49 15.34
CA ASN A 194 3.72 -16.45 13.94
C ASN A 194 2.91 -15.46 13.05
N GLY A 195 2.17 -14.52 13.66
CA GLY A 195 1.46 -13.48 12.93
C GLY A 195 2.36 -12.31 12.51
N SER A 196 3.41 -12.01 13.30
CA SER A 196 4.34 -10.93 13.01
C SER A 196 5.34 -11.33 11.92
N TYR A 197 5.69 -10.37 11.06
CA TYR A 197 6.63 -10.58 9.97
C TYR A 197 7.23 -9.25 9.47
N ASN A 198 8.31 -9.37 8.70
CA ASN A 198 8.88 -8.28 7.94
C ASN A 198 8.55 -8.44 6.46
N ASP A 199 8.43 -7.32 5.76
CA ASP A 199 8.32 -7.29 4.31
C ASP A 199 9.30 -6.28 3.70
N TRP A 200 9.64 -6.49 2.44
CA TRP A 200 10.57 -5.64 1.71
C TRP A 200 10.20 -5.52 0.24
N LYS A 201 10.60 -4.41 -0.34
CA LYS A 201 10.48 -4.16 -1.78
C LYS A 201 11.71 -3.40 -2.26
N LEU A 202 12.22 -3.79 -3.42
CA LEU A 202 13.23 -3.05 -4.17
C LEU A 202 12.83 -3.02 -5.64
N GLY A 203 12.75 -1.84 -6.22
CA GLY A 203 12.28 -1.69 -7.59
C GLY A 203 12.83 -0.48 -8.31
N VAL A 204 12.57 -0.48 -9.60
CA VAL A 204 12.86 0.63 -10.50
C VAL A 204 11.59 1.07 -11.21
N THR A 205 11.52 2.34 -11.54
CA THR A 205 10.41 2.93 -12.29
C THR A 205 10.92 3.70 -13.49
N LYS A 206 10.08 3.81 -14.51
CA LYS A 206 10.33 4.63 -15.69
C LYS A 206 9.08 5.39 -16.08
N ASP A 207 9.13 6.71 -16.04
CA ASP A 207 8.11 7.56 -16.63
C ASP A 207 8.34 7.73 -18.13
N LEU A 208 7.30 7.45 -18.91
CA LEU A 208 7.23 7.69 -20.34
C LEU A 208 5.94 8.45 -20.65
N ALA A 209 6.05 9.77 -20.79
CA ALA A 209 4.92 10.66 -21.11
C ALA A 209 3.75 10.54 -20.12
N GLY A 210 4.05 10.46 -18.83
CA GLY A 210 3.08 10.36 -17.74
C GLY A 210 2.54 8.95 -17.50
N TRP A 211 3.01 7.95 -18.23
CA TRP A 211 2.84 6.53 -17.91
C TRP A 211 4.05 6.03 -17.15
N VAL A 212 3.84 5.57 -15.94
CA VAL A 212 4.91 5.06 -15.08
C VAL A 212 4.93 3.54 -15.12
N PHE A 213 5.98 2.98 -15.70
CA PHE A 213 6.26 1.55 -15.72
C PHE A 213 7.10 1.20 -14.50
N GLY A 214 6.81 0.11 -13.83
CA GLY A 214 7.51 -0.35 -12.65
C GLY A 214 7.85 -1.84 -12.72
N ALA A 215 9.00 -2.18 -12.14
CA ALA A 215 9.39 -3.55 -11.84
C ALA A 215 9.99 -3.58 -10.43
N ALA A 216 9.43 -4.40 -9.54
CA ALA A 216 9.87 -4.47 -8.16
C ALA A 216 9.93 -5.91 -7.67
N TYR A 217 11.04 -6.28 -7.03
CA TYR A 217 11.15 -7.48 -6.21
C TYR A 217 10.48 -7.20 -4.87
N VAL A 218 9.58 -8.10 -4.46
CA VAL A 218 8.82 -8.02 -3.20
C VAL A 218 8.94 -9.36 -2.50
N GLY A 219 9.17 -9.32 -1.20
CA GLY A 219 9.26 -10.52 -0.37
C GLY A 219 8.90 -10.28 1.09
N THR A 220 8.76 -11.37 1.84
CA THR A 220 8.49 -11.36 3.28
C THR A 220 9.17 -12.54 3.98
N ASP A 221 9.27 -12.46 5.32
CA ASP A 221 9.59 -13.60 6.18
C ASP A 221 8.34 -14.21 6.86
N ALA A 222 7.14 -13.83 6.38
CA ALA A 222 5.86 -14.39 6.84
C ALA A 222 5.82 -15.91 6.67
N LYS A 223 5.28 -16.61 7.67
CA LYS A 223 5.24 -18.08 7.68
C LYS A 223 4.12 -18.60 6.79
N GLY A 224 4.46 -18.97 5.53
CA GLY A 224 3.54 -19.33 4.47
C GLY A 224 3.67 -20.76 3.92
N ASP A 225 4.46 -21.65 4.57
CA ASP A 225 4.62 -23.05 4.14
C ASP A 225 3.29 -23.82 4.19
N CYS A 226 2.78 -24.14 3.02
CA CYS A 226 1.51 -24.83 2.86
C CYS A 226 1.58 -26.33 3.23
N ALA A 227 2.74 -26.94 3.17
CA ALA A 227 2.89 -28.35 3.55
C ALA A 227 2.70 -28.55 5.06
N THR A 228 3.04 -27.54 5.84
CA THR A 228 2.91 -27.53 7.30
C THR A 228 1.71 -26.73 7.80
N GLY A 229 0.88 -26.19 6.91
CA GLY A 229 -0.34 -25.45 7.27
C GLY A 229 -0.06 -24.14 8.01
N GLN A 230 0.99 -23.43 7.64
CA GLN A 230 1.33 -22.16 8.27
C GLN A 230 0.33 -21.04 7.96
N LEU A 231 0.31 -20.00 8.81
CA LEU A 231 -0.69 -18.94 8.85
C LEU A 231 -0.89 -18.22 7.49
N TYR A 232 0.20 -17.91 6.79
CA TYR A 232 0.14 -17.21 5.50
C TYR A 232 0.12 -18.14 4.30
N CYS A 233 -0.21 -19.44 4.50
CA CYS A 233 -0.63 -20.33 3.42
C CYS A 233 -2.10 -20.13 3.11
N PHE A 234 -2.40 -19.51 1.97
CA PHE A 234 -3.77 -19.25 1.54
C PHE A 234 -4.29 -20.35 0.61
N SER A 235 -5.60 -20.49 0.57
CA SER A 235 -6.30 -21.51 -0.22
C SER A 235 -7.38 -20.89 -1.09
N ASN A 236 -7.52 -21.36 -2.33
CA ASN A 236 -8.57 -20.88 -3.25
C ASN A 236 -10.00 -21.25 -2.80
N GLY A 237 -10.16 -21.97 -1.69
CA GLY A 237 -11.46 -22.35 -1.14
C GLY A 237 -12.29 -23.33 -2.01
N ASN A 238 -11.73 -23.85 -3.11
CA ASN A 238 -12.45 -24.78 -3.99
C ASN A 238 -12.16 -26.25 -3.60
N PRO A 239 -13.10 -26.96 -2.95
CA PRO A 239 -12.87 -28.33 -2.49
C PRO A 239 -12.67 -29.34 -3.64
N LEU A 240 -13.15 -29.02 -4.84
CA LEU A 240 -13.02 -29.89 -6.01
C LEU A 240 -11.70 -29.71 -6.76
N ALA A 241 -11.06 -28.57 -6.55
CA ALA A 241 -9.78 -28.20 -7.19
C ALA A 241 -8.97 -27.31 -6.24
N LEU A 242 -8.65 -27.87 -5.07
CA LEU A 242 -7.93 -27.17 -4.03
C LEU A 242 -6.53 -26.76 -4.52
N LYS A 243 -6.25 -25.48 -4.45
CA LYS A 243 -4.92 -24.89 -4.65
C LYS A 243 -4.55 -24.12 -3.41
N THR A 244 -3.33 -24.28 -2.98
CA THR A 244 -2.74 -23.51 -1.89
C THR A 244 -1.58 -22.69 -2.41
N ARG A 245 -1.26 -21.62 -1.70
CA ARG A 245 -0.20 -20.69 -2.10
C ARG A 245 0.40 -20.03 -0.87
N ASP A 246 1.72 -20.00 -0.79
CA ASP A 246 2.42 -19.13 0.14
C ASP A 246 2.15 -17.67 -0.27
N ALA A 247 1.41 -16.96 0.57
CA ALA A 247 1.02 -15.58 0.31
C ALA A 247 2.17 -14.60 0.56
N GLY A 248 3.16 -14.98 1.35
CA GLY A 248 4.35 -14.19 1.66
C GLY A 248 5.54 -14.42 0.72
N ARG A 249 5.42 -15.33 -0.25
CA ARG A 249 6.52 -15.69 -1.15
C ARG A 249 7.14 -14.51 -1.87
N ASP A 250 8.40 -14.61 -2.17
CA ASP A 250 9.11 -13.66 -3.02
C ASP A 250 8.56 -13.65 -4.45
N THR A 251 8.50 -12.48 -5.05
CA THR A 251 8.00 -12.31 -6.41
C THR A 251 8.53 -11.03 -7.06
N VAL A 252 8.45 -10.97 -8.38
CA VAL A 252 8.63 -9.72 -9.13
C VAL A 252 7.25 -9.22 -9.56
N VAL A 253 6.92 -8.02 -9.11
CA VAL A 253 5.70 -7.31 -9.51
C VAL A 253 6.03 -6.35 -10.62
N LEU A 254 5.35 -6.50 -11.76
CA LEU A 254 5.37 -5.55 -12.87
C LEU A 254 4.13 -4.67 -12.79
N SER A 255 4.29 -3.39 -13.11
CA SER A 255 3.17 -2.45 -13.09
C SER A 255 3.27 -1.39 -14.18
N VAL A 256 2.11 -0.84 -14.54
CA VAL A 256 2.01 0.39 -15.33
C VAL A 256 0.87 1.22 -14.77
N GLY A 257 1.13 2.49 -14.49
CA GLY A 257 0.15 3.39 -13.90
C GLY A 257 0.20 4.79 -14.51
N LYS A 258 -0.87 5.54 -14.26
CA LYS A 258 -0.99 6.95 -14.66
C LYS A 258 -1.79 7.72 -13.63
N THR A 259 -1.36 8.98 -13.38
CA THR A 259 -2.11 9.98 -12.60
C THR A 259 -2.63 11.06 -13.54
N PHE A 260 -3.84 11.58 -13.30
CA PHE A 260 -4.51 12.61 -14.09
C PHE A 260 -5.42 13.48 -13.23
#